data_938e1803df730a304e260ec323937671
#
_entry.id   938e1803df730a304e260ec323937671
#
_cell.length_a   1.000
_cell.length_b   1.000
_cell.length_c   1.000
_cell.angle_alpha   90.00
_cell.angle_beta   90.00
_cell.angle_gamma   90.00
#
_symmetry.space_group_name_H-M   'P 1'
#
loop_
_entity.id
_entity.type
_entity.pdbx_description
1 polymer ?
#
loop_
_entity_poly.entity_id
_entity_poly.type
_entity_poly.pdbx_seq_one_letter_code
_entity_poly.pdbx_strand_id
1 'polypeptide(L)'
;MYHLAMVTTTPPPIPVERIQTGVRMEKRLVKVLKGLAEYHDMSLGDLLEGIVLHTFEGKTPFGRESLQKIAELKKVYGLDLDATASHRLTEARKSRGRS
;
A
#
# COMPACT_ATOMS: atom_id res chain seq x y z
N MET A 1 23.63 14.71 -26.16
CA MET A 1 22.99 14.68 -25.70
C MET A 1 22.33 14.36 -25.32
N TYR A 2 22.23 14.03 -25.08
CA TYR A 2 21.59 13.69 -24.44
C TYR A 2 20.87 13.75 -23.92
N HIS A 3 20.97 13.82 -23.63
CA HIS A 3 20.21 13.93 -22.93
C HIS A 3 19.35 14.20 -22.75
N LEU A 4 19.67 14.78 -22.57
CA LEU A 4 18.65 15.00 -22.49
C LEU A 4 17.58 14.17 -22.64
N ALA A 5 17.67 13.75 -22.93
CA ALA A 5 16.72 12.72 -23.23
C ALA A 5 16.24 11.99 -22.04
N MET A 6 16.99 11.87 -21.11
CA MET A 6 16.59 11.19 -19.96
C MET A 6 15.42 11.80 -19.29
N VAL A 7 15.29 13.06 -19.43
CA VAL A 7 14.12 13.68 -18.85
C VAL A 7 12.87 13.20 -19.50
N THR A 8 12.98 12.80 -20.73
CA THR A 8 11.81 12.34 -21.44
C THR A 8 11.40 10.94 -21.02
N THR A 9 12.16 10.30 -20.13
CA THR A 9 11.78 8.99 -19.68
C THR A 9 10.62 9.00 -18.67
N THR A 10 10.34 10.17 -18.08
CA THR A 10 9.21 10.29 -17.17
C THR A 10 7.93 10.50 -17.97
N PRO A 11 6.97 9.60 -17.84
CA PRO A 11 5.72 9.79 -18.58
C PRO A 11 4.97 11.01 -18.06
N PRO A 12 4.18 11.64 -18.92
CA PRO A 12 3.40 12.79 -18.48
C PRO A 12 2.34 12.39 -17.47
N PRO A 13 1.95 13.32 -16.61
CA PRO A 13 0.87 13.03 -15.66
C PRO A 13 -0.43 12.75 -16.39
N ILE A 14 -1.27 11.95 -15.78
CA ILE A 14 -2.58 11.60 -16.32
C ILE A 14 -3.62 12.22 -15.41
N PRO A 15 -4.36 13.23 -15.89
CA PRO A 15 -5.40 13.82 -15.02
C PRO A 15 -6.55 12.84 -14.82
N VAL A 16 -7.00 12.72 -13.59
CA VAL A 16 -8.12 11.86 -13.23
C VAL A 16 -8.97 12.58 -12.20
N GLU A 17 -10.18 12.14 -12.06
CA GLU A 17 -11.06 12.63 -11.01
C GLU A 17 -10.99 11.65 -9.85
N ARG A 18 -10.68 12.16 -8.66
CA ARG A 18 -10.66 11.32 -7.46
C ARG A 18 -11.81 11.69 -6.55
N ILE A 19 -12.34 10.69 -5.88
CA ILE A 19 -13.35 10.91 -4.85
C ILE A 19 -12.79 10.46 -3.52
N GLN A 20 -13.36 10.99 -2.46
CA GLN A 20 -13.02 10.56 -1.11
C GLN A 20 -13.81 9.30 -0.79
N THR A 21 -13.13 8.27 -0.33
CA THR A 21 -13.79 7.04 0.06
C THR A 21 -13.17 6.54 1.34
N GLY A 22 -13.92 5.83 2.15
CA GLY A 22 -13.44 5.30 3.41
C GLY A 22 -13.66 3.81 3.48
N VAL A 23 -12.68 3.11 3.99
CA VAL A 23 -12.79 1.68 4.27
C VAL A 23 -12.23 1.41 5.65
N ARG A 24 -12.74 0.38 6.30
CA ARG A 24 -12.18 -0.07 7.57
C ARG A 24 -11.20 -1.19 7.24
N MET A 25 -10.05 -1.13 7.87
CA MET A 25 -8.99 -2.10 7.58
C MET A 25 -8.28 -2.41 8.88
N GLU A 26 -7.73 -3.61 8.98
CA GLU A 26 -7.02 -4.02 10.16
C GLU A 26 -5.88 -3.03 10.46
N LYS A 27 -5.71 -2.68 11.72
CA LYS A 27 -4.86 -1.58 12.13
C LYS A 27 -3.41 -1.75 11.70
N ARG A 28 -2.84 -2.95 11.87
CA ARG A 28 -1.43 -3.18 11.54
C ARG A 28 -1.20 -3.18 10.04
N LEU A 29 -2.20 -3.63 9.26
CA LEU A 29 -2.12 -3.53 7.81
C LEU A 29 -2.01 -2.08 7.38
N VAL A 30 -2.79 -1.20 8.00
CA VAL A 30 -2.73 0.23 7.68
C VAL A 30 -1.35 0.78 8.03
N LYS A 31 -0.79 0.38 9.18
CA LYS A 31 0.52 0.88 9.57
C LYS A 31 1.61 0.45 8.60
N VAL A 32 1.57 -0.79 8.15
CA VAL A 32 2.54 -1.27 7.17
C VAL A 32 2.36 -0.52 5.84
N LEU A 33 1.12 -0.33 5.40
CA LEU A 33 0.86 0.42 4.17
C LEU A 33 1.38 1.85 4.26
N LYS A 34 1.12 2.53 5.38
CA LYS A 34 1.59 3.90 5.55
C LYS A 34 3.11 3.96 5.60
N GLY A 35 3.74 3.00 6.27
CA GLY A 35 5.19 2.93 6.31
C GLY A 35 5.80 2.71 4.93
N LEU A 36 5.17 1.85 4.14
CA LEU A 36 5.64 1.59 2.78
C LEU A 36 5.46 2.81 1.89
N ALA A 37 4.33 3.51 2.02
CA ALA A 37 4.11 4.73 1.25
C ALA A 37 5.18 5.77 1.60
N GLU A 38 5.48 5.93 2.88
CA GLU A 38 6.51 6.85 3.33
C GLU A 38 7.87 6.46 2.77
N TYR A 39 8.18 5.19 2.78
CA TYR A 39 9.45 4.68 2.24
C TYR A 39 9.60 5.04 0.77
N HIS A 40 8.52 4.97 -0.01
CA HIS A 40 8.54 5.29 -1.42
C HIS A 40 8.26 6.76 -1.70
N ASP A 41 8.09 7.56 -0.66
CA ASP A 41 7.85 9.00 -0.78
C ASP A 41 6.60 9.30 -1.59
N MET A 42 5.53 8.59 -1.29
CA MET A 42 4.26 8.79 -1.97
C MET A 42 3.13 8.78 -0.94
N SER A 43 1.96 9.27 -1.35
CA SER A 43 0.79 9.25 -0.48
C SER A 43 0.24 7.83 -0.38
N LEU A 44 -0.53 7.58 0.68
CA LEU A 44 -1.21 6.30 0.83
C LEU A 44 -2.14 6.02 -0.35
N GLY A 45 -2.87 7.04 -0.79
CA GLY A 45 -3.76 6.87 -1.93
C GLY A 45 -3.01 6.46 -3.19
N ASP A 46 -1.87 7.09 -3.44
CA ASP A 46 -1.05 6.76 -4.60
C ASP A 46 -0.56 5.31 -4.52
N LEU A 47 -0.09 4.90 -3.34
CA LEU A 47 0.34 3.53 -3.16
C LEU A 47 -0.79 2.54 -3.44
N LEU A 48 -1.97 2.81 -2.87
CA LEU A 48 -3.12 1.92 -3.04
C LEU A 48 -3.57 1.86 -4.50
N GLU A 49 -3.57 3.00 -5.19
CA GLU A 49 -3.90 3.00 -6.62
C GLU A 49 -2.95 2.11 -7.41
N GLY A 50 -1.67 2.19 -7.11
CA GLY A 50 -0.69 1.34 -7.78
C GLY A 50 -0.91 -0.13 -7.53
N ILE A 51 -1.19 -0.49 -6.27
CA ILE A 51 -1.47 -1.87 -5.92
C ILE A 51 -2.68 -2.39 -6.70
N VAL A 52 -3.76 -1.60 -6.71
CA VAL A 52 -5.00 -2.01 -7.37
C VAL A 52 -4.79 -2.16 -8.87
N LEU A 53 -4.13 -1.20 -9.50
CA LEU A 53 -3.90 -1.25 -10.94
C LEU A 53 -3.10 -2.48 -11.35
N HIS A 54 -2.04 -2.77 -10.62
CA HIS A 54 -1.25 -3.98 -10.90
C HIS A 54 -2.08 -5.23 -10.72
N THR A 55 -2.82 -5.29 -9.61
CA THR A 55 -3.61 -6.47 -9.28
C THR A 55 -4.70 -6.71 -10.31
N PHE A 56 -5.32 -5.63 -10.82
CA PHE A 56 -6.36 -5.76 -11.84
C PHE A 56 -5.82 -6.38 -13.12
N GLU A 57 -4.54 -6.22 -13.39
CA GLU A 57 -3.92 -6.83 -14.57
C GLU A 57 -3.32 -8.20 -14.28
N GLY A 58 -3.52 -8.71 -13.07
CA GLY A 58 -2.94 -9.99 -12.68
C GLY A 58 -1.45 -9.94 -12.42
N LYS A 59 -0.91 -8.73 -12.22
CA LYS A 59 0.50 -8.56 -11.93
C LYS A 59 0.73 -8.38 -10.44
N THR A 60 1.91 -8.80 -9.98
CA THR A 60 2.27 -8.55 -8.59
C THR A 60 2.63 -7.09 -8.43
N PRO A 61 2.11 -6.42 -7.40
CA PRO A 61 2.33 -4.98 -7.26
C PRO A 61 3.70 -4.61 -6.70
N PHE A 62 4.47 -5.55 -6.15
CA PHE A 62 5.71 -5.24 -5.47
C PHE A 62 6.88 -6.02 -6.04
N GLY A 63 8.00 -5.30 -6.26
CA GLY A 63 9.25 -5.95 -6.58
C GLY A 63 9.99 -6.36 -5.32
N ARG A 64 11.21 -6.85 -5.52
CA ARG A 64 12.00 -7.41 -4.42
C ARG A 64 12.26 -6.40 -3.30
N GLU A 65 12.62 -5.17 -3.67
CA GLU A 65 12.94 -4.16 -2.67
C GLU A 65 11.75 -3.84 -1.81
N SER A 66 10.58 -3.67 -2.43
CA SER A 66 9.36 -3.39 -1.68
C SER A 66 8.98 -4.56 -0.78
N LEU A 67 9.14 -5.79 -1.27
CA LEU A 67 8.83 -6.96 -0.45
C LEU A 67 9.75 -7.05 0.76
N GLN A 68 11.02 -6.70 0.61
CA GLN A 68 11.94 -6.67 1.75
C GLN A 68 11.51 -5.61 2.77
N LYS A 69 11.12 -4.43 2.29
CA LYS A 69 10.69 -3.38 3.19
C LYS A 69 9.39 -3.76 3.89
N ILE A 70 8.49 -4.42 3.18
CA ILE A 70 7.25 -4.91 3.80
C ILE A 70 7.58 -5.89 4.92
N ALA A 71 8.51 -6.81 4.68
CA ALA A 71 8.90 -7.78 5.72
C ALA A 71 9.43 -7.07 6.96
N GLU A 72 10.24 -6.03 6.77
CA GLU A 72 10.76 -5.24 7.89
C GLU A 72 9.64 -4.54 8.65
N LEU A 73 8.74 -3.91 7.91
CA LEU A 73 7.62 -3.17 8.52
C LEU A 73 6.68 -4.11 9.26
N LYS A 74 6.45 -5.30 8.73
CA LYS A 74 5.63 -6.28 9.40
C LYS A 74 6.22 -6.63 10.76
N LYS A 75 7.53 -6.76 10.85
CA LYS A 75 8.18 -6.99 12.15
C LYS A 75 8.02 -5.80 13.08
N VAL A 76 8.21 -4.60 12.56
CA VAL A 76 8.11 -3.39 13.38
C VAL A 76 6.72 -3.27 14.00
N TYR A 77 5.68 -3.56 13.23
CA TYR A 77 4.31 -3.36 13.71
C TYR A 77 3.65 -4.65 14.20
N GLY A 78 4.40 -5.73 14.23
CA GLY A 78 3.87 -7.00 14.71
C GLY A 78 2.77 -7.57 13.85
N LEU A 79 2.82 -7.31 12.55
CA LEU A 79 1.79 -7.83 11.63
C LEU A 79 2.14 -9.28 11.30
N ASP A 80 1.33 -10.19 11.84
CA ASP A 80 1.54 -11.63 11.67
C ASP A 80 0.47 -12.27 10.79
N LEU A 81 -0.34 -11.46 10.11
CA LEU A 81 -1.35 -11.95 9.18
C LEU A 81 -0.74 -12.09 7.79
N ASP A 82 -1.20 -13.09 7.05
CA ASP A 82 -0.77 -13.27 5.68
C ASP A 82 -1.99 -13.49 4.79
N ALA A 83 -1.75 -13.87 3.53
CA ALA A 83 -2.84 -13.96 2.56
C ALA A 83 -3.89 -14.99 2.95
N THR A 84 -3.52 -16.00 3.75
CA THR A 84 -4.49 -17.00 4.17
C THR A 84 -5.54 -16.44 5.11
N ALA A 85 -5.28 -15.26 5.69
CA ALA A 85 -6.24 -14.60 6.56
C ALA A 85 -7.27 -13.78 5.80
N SER A 86 -7.10 -13.62 4.48
CA SER A 86 -8.01 -12.82 3.67
C SER A 86 -9.44 -13.30 3.82
N HIS A 87 -10.33 -12.34 3.99
CA HIS A 87 -11.77 -12.58 4.09
C HIS A 87 -12.18 -13.35 5.33
N ARG A 88 -11.26 -13.54 6.27
CA ARG A 88 -11.53 -14.25 7.51
C ARG A 88 -11.44 -13.35 8.74
N LEU A 89 -11.11 -12.07 8.54
CA LEU A 89 -10.92 -11.15 9.65
C LEU A 89 -12.27 -10.62 10.13
N THR A 90 -12.47 -10.66 11.43
CA THR A 90 -13.65 -10.06 12.05
C THR A 90 -13.18 -9.03 13.06
N GLU A 91 -13.94 -7.96 13.20
CA GLU A 91 -13.53 -6.86 14.07
C GLU A 91 -13.68 -7.29 15.52
N ALA A 92 -12.59 -7.17 16.29
CA ALA A 92 -12.60 -7.51 17.69
C ALA A 92 -13.45 -6.49 18.47
N ARG A 93 -14.13 -6.97 19.51
CA ARG A 93 -14.87 -6.09 20.40
C ARG A 93 -13.88 -5.21 21.16
N LYS A 94 -14.14 -3.93 21.22
CA LYS A 94 -13.29 -3.04 21.99
C LYS A 94 -13.57 -3.24 23.48
N SER A 95 -12.53 -3.33 24.20
CA SER A 95 -12.64 -3.45 25.64
C SER A 95 -13.10 -2.17 26.25
N ARG A 96 -13.54 -1.77 26.44
CA ARG A 96 -13.99 -0.81 26.91
C ARG A 96 -14.64 -0.07 26.82
N GLY A 97 -14.85 -0.50 26.71
CA GLY A 97 -15.38 -0.08 26.41
C GLY A 97 -15.79 0.04 25.99
N ARG A 98 -15.79 -0.39 26.07
CA ARG A 98 -15.98 -0.38 25.72
C ARG A 98 -16.02 -0.30 25.17
N SER A 99 -15.99 -0.58 25.32
CA SER A 99 -16.06 -0.53 25.01
C SER A 99 -16.09 -0.24 24.74
#